data_bd625d63e491048593bbf4929a78c2af
#
_entry.id   bd625d63e491048593bbf4929a78c2af
#
_cell.length_a   1.000
_cell.length_b   1.000
_cell.length_c   1.000
_cell.angle_alpha   90.00
_cell.angle_beta   90.00
_cell.angle_gamma   90.00
#
_symmetry.space_group_name_H-M   'P 1'
#
loop_
_entity.id
_entity.type
_entity.pdbx_description
1 polymer ?
#
loop_
_entity_poly.entity_id
_entity_poly.type
_entity_poly.pdbx_seq_one_letter_code
_entity_poly.pdbx_strand_id
1 'polypeptide(L)'
;MSEIDNAVGGVLEAFNTSQTAKKRELEDAIKAEDEWIAAFDVKRRELFRPTLEALGEKLRAKEHDYNIVESQFRRDNRAIPDESGIRMDLYLSTDRTRTGIGMDRRPYLQLKTHHRSRMVHLYLSDMTDKGGVVSKEGEYPLEKVDDNFIKEKFILL
;
A
#
# COMPACT_ATOMS: atom_id res chain seq x y z
N MET A 1 -11.40 -42.58 38.52
CA MET A 1 -10.49 -41.83 37.64
C MET A 1 -9.13 -41.78 38.29
N SER A 2 -8.12 -42.13 37.53
CA SER A 2 -6.75 -42.02 38.01
C SER A 2 -6.28 -40.55 38.02
N GLU A 3 -5.28 -40.28 38.84
CA GLU A 3 -4.64 -38.94 38.85
C GLU A 3 -4.06 -38.57 37.48
N ILE A 4 -3.67 -39.57 36.69
CA ILE A 4 -3.16 -39.39 35.33
C ILE A 4 -4.25 -38.90 34.42
N ASP A 5 -5.46 -39.41 34.50
CA ASP A 5 -6.58 -38.94 33.67
C ASP A 5 -6.94 -37.49 33.98
N ASN A 6 -6.91 -37.09 35.24
CA ASN A 6 -7.12 -35.71 35.66
C ASN A 6 -6.01 -34.78 35.17
N ALA A 7 -4.76 -35.22 35.22
CA ALA A 7 -3.62 -34.46 34.75
C ALA A 7 -3.67 -34.25 33.22
N VAL A 8 -4.00 -35.33 32.48
CA VAL A 8 -4.17 -35.25 31.01
C VAL A 8 -5.32 -34.33 30.65
N GLY A 9 -6.46 -34.43 31.35
CA GLY A 9 -7.59 -33.55 31.16
C GLY A 9 -7.25 -32.08 31.37
N GLY A 10 -6.50 -31.76 32.42
CA GLY A 10 -6.03 -30.40 32.68
C GLY A 10 -5.09 -29.87 31.62
N VAL A 11 -4.17 -30.68 31.12
CA VAL A 11 -3.25 -30.31 30.04
C VAL A 11 -4.03 -30.02 28.74
N LEU A 12 -4.99 -30.87 28.40
CA LEU A 12 -5.82 -30.69 27.20
C LEU A 12 -6.69 -29.43 27.30
N GLU A 13 -7.26 -29.16 28.46
CA GLU A 13 -8.02 -27.92 28.69
C GLU A 13 -7.12 -26.68 28.52
N ALA A 14 -5.94 -26.67 29.11
CA ALA A 14 -5.00 -25.57 28.99
C ALA A 14 -4.56 -25.37 27.53
N PHE A 15 -4.32 -26.45 26.80
CA PHE A 15 -3.96 -26.41 25.38
C PHE A 15 -5.11 -25.83 24.55
N ASN A 16 -6.33 -26.30 24.73
CA ASN A 16 -7.50 -25.84 24.02
C ASN A 16 -7.78 -24.35 24.31
N THR A 17 -7.64 -23.90 25.54
CA THR A 17 -7.79 -22.53 25.94
C THR A 17 -6.74 -21.64 25.24
N SER A 18 -5.48 -22.10 25.21
CA SER A 18 -4.38 -21.40 24.54
C SER A 18 -4.62 -21.31 23.03
N GLN A 19 -5.08 -22.38 22.39
CA GLN A 19 -5.40 -22.38 20.96
C GLN A 19 -6.56 -21.45 20.63
N THR A 20 -7.59 -21.44 21.46
CA THR A 20 -8.74 -20.52 21.29
C THR A 20 -8.32 -19.07 21.45
N ALA A 21 -7.47 -18.75 22.42
CA ALA A 21 -6.95 -17.41 22.62
C ALA A 21 -6.11 -16.94 21.42
N LYS A 22 -5.20 -17.79 20.91
CA LYS A 22 -4.39 -17.50 19.74
C LYS A 22 -5.24 -17.28 18.49
N LYS A 23 -6.25 -18.12 18.29
CA LYS A 23 -7.19 -17.98 17.17
C LYS A 23 -7.93 -16.66 17.24
N ARG A 24 -8.40 -16.26 18.42
CA ARG A 24 -9.08 -14.98 18.64
C ARG A 24 -8.17 -13.79 18.39
N GLU A 25 -6.94 -13.84 18.89
CA GLU A 25 -5.94 -12.79 18.64
C GLU A 25 -5.67 -12.62 17.14
N LEU A 26 -5.55 -13.72 16.40
CA LEU A 26 -5.34 -13.69 14.95
C LEU A 26 -6.55 -13.08 14.23
N GLU A 27 -7.75 -13.51 14.61
CA GLU A 27 -9.00 -12.98 14.03
C GLU A 27 -9.14 -11.48 14.30
N ASP A 28 -8.83 -11.02 15.51
CA ASP A 28 -8.87 -9.61 15.88
C ASP A 28 -7.82 -8.80 15.13
N ALA A 29 -6.63 -9.34 14.93
CA ALA A 29 -5.57 -8.70 14.15
C ALA A 29 -5.98 -8.55 12.67
N ILE A 30 -6.55 -9.59 12.07
CA ILE A 30 -7.04 -9.55 10.69
C ILE A 30 -8.17 -8.53 10.56
N LYS A 31 -9.09 -8.49 11.52
CA LYS A 31 -10.18 -7.52 11.54
C LYS A 31 -9.65 -6.08 11.58
N ALA A 32 -8.67 -5.81 12.45
CA ALA A 32 -8.05 -4.49 12.57
C ALA A 32 -7.33 -4.09 11.27
N GLU A 33 -6.63 -5.02 10.64
CA GLU A 33 -5.98 -4.79 9.34
C GLU A 33 -7.02 -4.49 8.25
N ASP A 34 -8.11 -5.26 8.19
CA ASP A 34 -9.16 -5.08 7.20
C ASP A 34 -9.89 -3.74 7.38
N GLU A 35 -10.14 -3.33 8.61
CA GLU A 35 -10.73 -2.03 8.91
C GLU A 35 -9.81 -0.88 8.49
N TRP A 36 -8.50 -1.02 8.73
CA TRP A 36 -7.51 -0.02 8.30
C TRP A 36 -7.41 0.07 6.78
N ILE A 37 -7.40 -1.08 6.09
CA ILE A 37 -7.37 -1.15 4.62
C ILE A 37 -8.62 -0.51 4.04
N ALA A 38 -9.79 -0.76 4.62
CA ALA A 38 -11.04 -0.14 4.21
C ALA A 38 -10.97 1.39 4.36
N ALA A 39 -10.38 1.89 5.44
CA ALA A 39 -10.16 3.33 5.65
C ALA A 39 -9.20 3.91 4.60
N PHE A 40 -8.14 3.17 4.25
CA PHE A 40 -7.25 3.55 3.15
C PHE A 40 -8.00 3.64 1.82
N ASP A 41 -8.83 2.65 1.52
CA ASP A 41 -9.58 2.61 0.26
C ASP A 41 -10.57 3.76 0.14
N VAL A 42 -11.22 4.15 1.24
CA VAL A 42 -12.09 5.34 1.28
C VAL A 42 -11.26 6.59 1.00
N LYS A 43 -10.13 6.76 1.65
CA LYS A 43 -9.26 7.92 1.49
C LYS A 43 -8.64 7.97 0.09
N ARG A 44 -8.34 6.80 -0.48
CA ARG A 44 -7.87 6.70 -1.87
C ARG A 44 -8.89 7.29 -2.84
N ARG A 45 -10.17 6.92 -2.71
CA ARG A 45 -11.23 7.41 -3.59
C ARG A 45 -11.56 8.87 -3.37
N GLU A 46 -11.62 9.29 -2.12
CA GLU A 46 -12.13 10.61 -1.74
C GLU A 46 -11.05 11.70 -1.72
N LEU A 47 -9.80 11.31 -1.46
CA LEU A 47 -8.69 12.26 -1.31
C LEU A 47 -7.55 12.00 -2.28
N PHE A 48 -6.97 10.80 -2.30
CA PHE A 48 -5.75 10.54 -3.06
C PHE A 48 -5.97 10.68 -4.55
N ARG A 49 -6.99 10.02 -5.09
CA ARG A 49 -7.28 10.10 -6.52
C ARG A 49 -7.63 11.50 -6.97
N PRO A 50 -8.56 12.23 -6.32
CA PRO A 50 -8.85 13.62 -6.72
C PRO A 50 -7.63 14.54 -6.65
N THR A 51 -6.78 14.38 -5.64
CA THR A 51 -5.56 15.18 -5.51
C THR A 51 -4.59 14.90 -6.65
N LEU A 52 -4.36 13.62 -6.98
CA LEU A 52 -3.48 13.22 -8.08
C LEU A 52 -4.05 13.66 -9.43
N GLU A 53 -5.36 13.55 -9.63
CA GLU A 53 -6.01 14.04 -10.85
C GLU A 53 -5.84 15.55 -11.03
N ALA A 54 -6.00 16.32 -9.96
CA ALA A 54 -5.80 17.76 -9.99
C ALA A 54 -4.35 18.13 -10.37
N LEU A 55 -3.37 17.41 -9.82
CA LEU A 55 -1.96 17.59 -10.20
C LEU A 55 -1.72 17.17 -11.64
N GLY A 56 -2.33 16.08 -12.08
CA GLY A 56 -2.23 15.60 -13.46
C GLY A 56 -2.80 16.61 -14.47
N GLU A 57 -3.93 17.23 -14.18
CA GLU A 57 -4.51 18.24 -15.05
C GLU A 57 -3.62 19.48 -15.20
N LYS A 58 -2.88 19.84 -14.15
CA LYS A 58 -1.86 20.89 -14.25
C LYS A 58 -0.71 20.49 -15.18
N LEU A 59 -0.33 19.22 -15.19
CA LEU A 59 0.67 18.69 -16.11
C LEU A 59 0.17 18.72 -17.55
N ARG A 60 -1.09 18.34 -17.80
CA ARG A 60 -1.70 18.41 -19.13
C ARG A 60 -1.76 19.82 -19.68
N ALA A 61 -2.02 20.79 -18.82
CA ALA A 61 -2.00 22.20 -19.20
C ALA A 61 -0.62 22.67 -19.68
N LYS A 62 0.44 21.95 -19.31
CA LYS A 62 1.83 22.20 -19.73
C LYS A 62 2.32 21.20 -20.78
N GLU A 63 1.40 20.56 -21.50
CA GLU A 63 1.68 19.59 -22.57
C GLU A 63 2.33 18.28 -22.12
N HIS A 64 2.27 17.97 -20.82
CA HIS A 64 2.61 16.65 -20.29
C HIS A 64 1.35 15.79 -20.17
N ASP A 65 1.52 14.53 -19.84
CA ASP A 65 0.39 13.64 -19.59
C ASP A 65 0.65 12.79 -18.35
N TYR A 66 -0.36 12.07 -17.91
CA TYR A 66 -0.27 11.20 -16.76
C TYR A 66 -1.24 10.02 -16.88
N ASN A 67 -1.00 8.99 -16.08
CA ASN A 67 -1.91 7.86 -15.92
C ASN A 67 -1.99 7.49 -14.45
N ILE A 68 -3.18 7.16 -13.98
CA ILE A 68 -3.42 6.71 -12.60
C ILE A 68 -3.85 5.25 -12.63
N VAL A 69 -3.15 4.40 -11.88
CA VAL A 69 -3.44 2.98 -11.72
C VAL A 69 -3.74 2.70 -10.26
N GLU A 70 -4.81 1.98 -10.00
CA GLU A 70 -5.19 1.56 -8.66
C GLU A 70 -5.12 0.05 -8.53
N SER A 71 -4.74 -0.42 -7.34
CA SER A 71 -4.77 -1.83 -6.96
C SER A 71 -5.63 -2.02 -5.73
N GLN A 72 -6.20 -3.22 -5.58
CA GLN A 72 -7.05 -3.57 -4.45
C GLN A 72 -6.38 -4.65 -3.60
N PHE A 73 -6.60 -4.57 -2.30
CA PHE A 73 -6.13 -5.58 -1.37
C PHE A 73 -6.88 -6.89 -1.58
N ARG A 74 -6.13 -7.99 -1.66
CA ARG A 74 -6.69 -9.34 -1.78
C ARG A 74 -5.93 -10.31 -0.89
N ARG A 75 -6.67 -10.95 0.03
CA ARG A 75 -6.18 -12.10 0.77
C ARG A 75 -6.59 -13.37 0.06
N ASP A 76 -5.86 -13.76 -0.94
CA ASP A 76 -6.03 -15.07 -1.55
C ASP A 76 -5.27 -16.13 -0.75
N ASN A 77 -5.34 -17.40 -1.17
CA ASN A 77 -4.56 -18.51 -0.59
C ASN A 77 -3.04 -18.36 -0.80
N ARG A 78 -2.59 -17.15 -1.08
CA ARG A 78 -1.19 -16.81 -1.27
C ARG A 78 -0.54 -16.48 0.08
N ALA A 79 0.74 -16.83 0.21
CA ALA A 79 1.52 -16.49 1.40
C ALA A 79 1.65 -14.98 1.61
N ILE A 80 1.60 -14.19 0.53
CA ILE A 80 1.69 -12.73 0.55
C ILE A 80 0.46 -12.16 -0.14
N PRO A 81 -0.38 -11.38 0.56
CA PRO A 81 -1.54 -10.75 -0.05
C PRO A 81 -1.15 -9.62 -1.01
N ASP A 82 -2.03 -9.35 -1.96
CA ASP A 82 -1.92 -8.16 -2.81
C ASP A 82 -2.34 -6.93 -2.01
N GLU A 83 -1.50 -5.91 -2.02
CA GLU A 83 -1.76 -4.65 -1.29
C GLU A 83 -2.62 -3.69 -2.09
N SER A 84 -3.44 -2.90 -1.39
CA SER A 84 -4.13 -1.74 -1.99
C SER A 84 -3.13 -0.64 -2.31
N GLY A 85 -3.39 0.09 -3.39
CA GLY A 85 -2.54 1.22 -3.74
C GLY A 85 -3.11 2.10 -4.83
N ILE A 86 -2.46 3.22 -5.01
CA ILE A 86 -2.68 4.15 -6.12
C ILE A 86 -1.33 4.64 -6.61
N ARG A 87 -1.16 4.63 -7.91
CA ARG A 87 0.07 5.05 -8.57
C ARG A 87 -0.24 6.02 -9.69
N MET A 88 0.53 7.10 -9.73
CA MET A 88 0.49 8.07 -10.82
C MET A 88 1.78 8.00 -11.60
N ASP A 89 1.70 7.61 -12.86
CA ASP A 89 2.80 7.63 -13.80
C ASP A 89 2.79 8.94 -14.59
N LEU A 90 3.95 9.54 -14.77
CA LEU A 90 4.09 10.81 -15.51
C LEU A 90 4.66 10.54 -16.90
N TYR A 91 4.00 11.12 -17.90
CA TYR A 91 4.42 11.09 -19.30
C TYR A 91 4.90 12.49 -19.69
N LEU A 92 6.17 12.77 -19.41
CA LEU A 92 6.73 14.08 -19.71
C LEU A 92 6.94 14.23 -21.22
N SER A 93 6.69 15.42 -21.75
CA SER A 93 6.77 15.69 -23.20
C SER A 93 8.14 15.38 -23.78
N THR A 94 9.18 15.49 -22.98
CA THR A 94 10.56 15.13 -23.37
C THR A 94 10.76 13.64 -23.58
N ASP A 95 9.92 12.81 -22.98
CA ASP A 95 10.03 11.34 -23.05
C ASP A 95 9.36 10.77 -24.31
N ARG A 96 8.50 11.54 -24.98
CA ARG A 96 7.81 11.15 -26.22
C ARG A 96 8.76 10.86 -27.38
N THR A 97 9.98 11.41 -27.33
CA THR A 97 11.00 11.21 -28.38
C THR A 97 11.91 10.02 -28.10
N ARG A 98 11.81 9.42 -26.93
CA ARG A 98 12.63 8.24 -26.58
C ARG A 98 11.91 6.97 -27.01
N THR A 99 12.11 6.60 -28.26
CA THR A 99 11.71 5.29 -28.77
C THR A 99 12.89 4.33 -28.58
N GLY A 100 12.88 3.55 -27.55
CA GLY A 100 13.94 2.57 -27.32
C GLY A 100 13.49 1.41 -26.43
N ILE A 101 14.20 0.32 -26.52
CA ILE A 101 13.93 -0.91 -25.81
C ILE A 101 14.17 -0.72 -24.30
N GLY A 102 13.23 -1.15 -23.45
CA GLY A 102 13.35 -1.09 -21.98
C GLY A 102 12.81 0.19 -21.36
N MET A 103 11.78 0.72 -21.91
CA MET A 103 11.37 2.11 -21.77
C MET A 103 10.25 2.39 -20.78
N ASP A 104 9.92 1.49 -19.88
CA ASP A 104 8.96 1.77 -18.80
C ASP A 104 9.59 2.58 -17.65
N ARG A 105 10.47 3.51 -18.01
CA ARG A 105 11.15 4.38 -17.05
C ARG A 105 10.45 5.71 -17.00
N ARG A 106 9.33 5.74 -16.28
CA ARG A 106 8.57 6.98 -16.09
C ARG A 106 8.67 7.41 -14.64
N PRO A 107 8.78 8.72 -14.38
CA PRO A 107 8.61 9.20 -13.03
C PRO A 107 7.26 8.75 -12.49
N TYR A 108 7.21 8.32 -11.24
CA TYR A 108 5.95 7.96 -10.62
C TYR A 108 5.95 8.24 -9.12
N LEU A 109 4.75 8.41 -8.61
CA LEU A 109 4.44 8.45 -7.19
C LEU A 109 3.45 7.34 -6.89
N GLN A 110 3.74 6.53 -5.88
CA GLN A 110 2.86 5.43 -5.47
C GLN A 110 2.64 5.45 -3.97
N LEU A 111 1.38 5.37 -3.57
CA LEU A 111 0.96 5.12 -2.19
C LEU A 111 0.42 3.70 -2.12
N LYS A 112 0.94 2.91 -1.21
CA LYS A 112 0.59 1.50 -1.09
C LYS A 112 0.40 1.12 0.36
N THR A 113 -0.59 0.28 0.65
CA THR A 113 -0.78 -0.26 1.99
C THR A 113 0.31 -1.24 2.35
N HIS A 114 0.65 -1.28 3.63
CA HIS A 114 1.36 -2.40 4.23
C HIS A 114 0.47 -2.92 5.37
N HIS A 115 -0.22 -4.02 5.12
CA HIS A 115 -1.31 -4.50 5.97
C HIS A 115 -0.85 -4.83 7.40
N ARG A 116 0.33 -5.42 7.55
CA ARG A 116 0.84 -5.84 8.86
C ARG A 116 1.19 -4.67 9.77
N SER A 117 1.87 -3.67 9.23
CA SER A 117 2.25 -2.48 10.00
C SER A 117 1.15 -1.44 10.09
N ARG A 118 0.12 -1.55 9.23
CA ARG A 118 -0.93 -0.53 9.08
C ARG A 118 -0.34 0.86 8.82
N MET A 119 0.60 0.89 7.90
CA MET A 119 1.28 2.11 7.44
C MET A 119 1.14 2.24 5.94
N VAL A 120 1.14 3.47 5.47
CA VAL A 120 1.17 3.78 4.04
C VAL A 120 2.63 3.86 3.61
N HIS A 121 3.01 3.04 2.63
CA HIS A 121 4.33 3.09 2.02
C HIS A 121 4.29 4.03 0.83
N LEU A 122 5.21 4.98 0.81
CA LEU A 122 5.39 5.91 -0.30
C LEU A 122 6.58 5.48 -1.14
N TYR A 123 6.36 5.37 -2.45
CA TYR A 123 7.39 5.11 -3.44
C TYR A 123 7.47 6.28 -4.39
N LEU A 124 8.67 6.78 -4.60
CA LEU A 124 8.96 7.83 -5.57
C LEU A 124 10.05 7.34 -6.52
N SER A 125 9.88 7.61 -7.80
CA SER A 125 10.91 7.36 -8.80
C SER A 125 11.02 8.60 -9.66
N ASP A 126 12.23 9.13 -9.76
CA ASP A 126 12.54 10.30 -10.59
C ASP A 126 13.05 9.92 -11.98
N MET A 127 13.28 8.65 -12.22
CA MET A 127 13.72 8.10 -13.49
C MET A 127 15.04 8.67 -14.03
N THR A 128 15.95 8.99 -13.13
CA THR A 128 17.32 9.26 -13.58
C THR A 128 17.91 8.03 -14.29
N ASP A 129 18.73 8.24 -15.31
CA ASP A 129 19.24 7.23 -16.25
C ASP A 129 20.06 6.08 -15.62
N LYS A 130 20.18 6.05 -14.32
CA LYS A 130 20.96 5.06 -13.59
C LYS A 130 20.09 3.93 -13.04
N GLY A 131 19.43 3.20 -13.94
CA GLY A 131 18.79 1.94 -13.63
C GLY A 131 17.84 1.98 -12.44
N GLY A 132 16.67 2.55 -12.65
CA GLY A 132 15.55 2.69 -11.74
C GLY A 132 15.53 1.79 -10.51
N VAL A 133 16.25 2.16 -9.48
CA VAL A 133 16.02 1.58 -8.17
C VAL A 133 14.74 2.20 -7.64
N VAL A 134 13.68 1.41 -7.66
CA VAL A 134 12.44 1.76 -6.98
C VAL A 134 12.77 1.75 -5.49
N SER A 135 13.01 2.92 -4.93
CA SER A 135 13.25 3.04 -3.52
C SER A 135 11.98 3.50 -2.81
N LYS A 136 11.61 2.77 -1.77
CA LYS A 136 10.60 3.23 -0.84
C LYS A 136 11.11 4.52 -0.18
N GLU A 137 10.40 5.62 -0.35
CA GLU A 137 10.76 6.91 0.25
C GLU A 137 10.50 6.92 1.75
N GLY A 138 9.41 6.27 2.22
CA GLY A 138 9.11 6.21 3.64
C GLY A 138 7.82 5.49 3.96
N GLU A 139 7.53 5.42 5.26
CA GLU A 139 6.33 4.85 5.83
C GLU A 139 5.62 5.92 6.66
N TYR A 140 4.31 6.05 6.50
CA TYR A 140 3.53 7.11 7.14
C TYR A 140 2.22 6.58 7.68
N PRO A 141 1.76 7.05 8.85
CA PRO A 141 0.40 6.78 9.30
C PRO A 141 -0.61 7.34 8.30
N LEU A 142 -1.74 6.66 8.13
CA LEU A 142 -2.77 7.07 7.17
C LEU A 142 -3.27 8.49 7.43
N GLU A 143 -3.36 8.89 8.70
CA GLU A 143 -3.83 10.21 9.12
C GLU A 143 -2.92 11.35 8.62
N LYS A 144 -1.65 11.06 8.39
CA LYS A 144 -0.67 12.06 7.92
C LYS A 144 -0.65 12.22 6.43
N VAL A 145 -1.25 11.29 5.69
CA VAL A 145 -1.28 11.34 4.23
C VAL A 145 -2.51 12.12 3.79
N ASP A 146 -2.38 13.43 3.71
CA ASP A 146 -3.40 14.34 3.23
C ASP A 146 -3.04 14.91 1.85
N ASP A 147 -3.83 15.86 1.35
CA ASP A 147 -3.59 16.50 0.06
C ASP A 147 -2.29 17.29 0.04
N ASN A 148 -1.98 18.01 1.11
CA ASN A 148 -0.71 18.75 1.22
C ASN A 148 0.49 17.82 1.23
N PHE A 149 0.40 16.69 1.93
CA PHE A 149 1.44 15.67 1.93
C PHE A 149 1.73 15.18 0.51
N ILE A 150 0.69 14.84 -0.24
CA ILE A 150 0.83 14.36 -1.63
C ILE A 150 1.45 15.44 -2.51
N LYS A 151 1.00 16.69 -2.40
CA LYS A 151 1.56 17.80 -3.16
C LYS A 151 3.03 18.05 -2.87
N GLU A 152 3.42 18.00 -1.60
CA GLU A 152 4.82 18.14 -1.18
C GLU A 152 5.70 17.02 -1.77
N LYS A 153 5.21 15.79 -1.71
CA LYS A 153 5.95 14.65 -2.26
C LYS A 153 6.00 14.67 -3.78
N PHE A 154 4.95 15.14 -4.43
CA PHE A 154 4.92 15.31 -5.88
C PHE A 154 5.98 16.28 -6.37
N ILE A 155 6.23 17.36 -5.64
CA ILE A 155 7.27 18.35 -5.96
C ILE A 155 8.67 17.74 -5.94
N LEU A 156 8.90 16.69 -5.16
CA LEU A 156 10.18 16.00 -5.08
C LEU A 156 10.49 15.13 -6.32
N LEU A 157 9.51 14.90 -7.17
CA LEU A 157 9.74 14.22 -8.44
C LEU A 157 10.50 15.17 -9.40
#